data_ab0e716c605052c7d6e3b4241452a8e2
#
_entry.id   ab0e716c605052c7d6e3b4241452a8e2
#
_cell.length_a   1.000
_cell.length_b   1.000
_cell.length_c   1.000
_cell.angle_alpha   90.00
_cell.angle_beta   90.00
_cell.angle_gamma   90.00
#
_symmetry.space_group_name_H-M   'P 1'
#
loop_
_entity.id
_entity.type
_entity.pdbx_description
1 polymer ?
#
loop_
_entity_poly.entity_id
_entity_poly.type
_entity_poly.pdbx_seq_one_letter_code
_entity_poly.pdbx_strand_id
1 'polypeptide(L)'
;EDAIKPLPERLMTELTAHRTLALRDAVGGDPDTAYLAVLHALALKTFYRFSTATCLELEVKHSTFGHQVPDLNETASAKAIAERHARWAEQLPKEPGALWQTLVGFDADSRQALFAHCVGLSVNALHQSWNQGERMAHADALARAVDLDMVAAGWTPTAETYLGRVTKARILEAVREGKGEREAQLIEHLKKGDMAKEAERLLAGAGWLPEPLRTADDQTLIEAEETAEPEALPAFLTDDEDEDAADEPDAAEPGFHAVAAE
;
A
#
# COMPACT_ATOMS: atom_id res chain seq x y z
N GLU A 1 -16.76 10.26 28.98
CA GLU A 1 -15.84 9.47 28.11
C GLU A 1 -15.60 10.28 26.84
N ASP A 2 -14.43 10.91 26.74
CA ASP A 2 -14.05 11.61 25.51
C ASP A 2 -13.78 10.55 24.44
N ALA A 3 -14.71 10.39 23.49
CA ALA A 3 -14.54 9.49 22.38
C ALA A 3 -13.25 9.87 21.60
N ILE A 4 -12.43 8.88 21.27
CA ILE A 4 -11.21 9.08 20.48
C ILE A 4 -11.60 9.62 19.12
N LYS A 5 -11.22 10.87 18.84
CA LYS A 5 -11.51 11.51 17.55
C LYS A 5 -10.60 10.96 16.45
N PRO A 6 -11.10 10.85 15.21
CA PRO A 6 -10.25 10.50 14.06
C PRO A 6 -9.03 11.43 13.95
N LEU A 7 -7.95 10.95 13.34
CA LEU A 7 -6.80 11.80 13.07
C LEU A 7 -7.18 12.96 12.14
N PRO A 8 -6.63 14.17 12.36
CA PRO A 8 -6.83 15.28 11.42
C PRO A 8 -6.34 14.89 10.02
N GLU A 9 -7.09 15.27 8.98
CA GLU A 9 -6.80 14.93 7.58
C GLU A 9 -5.38 15.34 7.18
N ARG A 10 -4.94 16.54 7.56
CA ARG A 10 -3.59 16.99 7.29
C ARG A 10 -2.52 16.06 7.90
N LEU A 11 -2.74 15.60 9.13
CA LEU A 11 -1.83 14.66 9.78
C LEU A 11 -1.83 13.31 9.07
N MET A 12 -2.98 12.80 8.64
CA MET A 12 -3.08 11.59 7.83
C MET A 12 -2.26 11.72 6.54
N THR A 13 -2.37 12.86 5.84
CA THR A 13 -1.61 13.12 4.62
C THR A 13 -0.09 13.12 4.89
N GLU A 14 0.35 13.75 5.98
CA GLU A 14 1.76 13.82 6.34
C GLU A 14 2.31 12.44 6.73
N LEU A 15 1.58 11.65 7.54
CA LEU A 15 1.97 10.30 7.92
C LEU A 15 2.08 9.37 6.69
N THR A 16 1.10 9.44 5.80
CA THR A 16 1.11 8.64 4.57
C THR A 16 2.14 9.10 3.54
N ALA A 17 2.61 10.35 3.61
CA ALA A 17 3.77 10.80 2.82
C ALA A 17 5.06 10.09 3.27
N HIS A 18 5.30 9.95 4.57
CA HIS A 18 6.43 9.17 5.10
C HIS A 18 6.33 7.70 4.65
N ARG A 19 5.14 7.08 4.81
CA ARG A 19 4.89 5.72 4.35
C ARG A 19 5.14 5.58 2.85
N THR A 20 4.71 6.53 2.03
CA THR A 20 4.92 6.52 0.59
C THR A 20 6.41 6.50 0.24
N LEU A 21 7.23 7.31 0.91
CA LEU A 21 8.67 7.29 0.67
C LEU A 21 9.31 5.97 1.08
N ALA A 22 8.97 5.44 2.24
CA ALA A 22 9.48 4.15 2.69
C ALA A 22 9.07 3.01 1.74
N LEU A 23 7.82 3.00 1.24
CA LEU A 23 7.36 2.06 0.21
C LEU A 23 8.13 2.22 -1.10
N ARG A 24 8.38 3.45 -1.56
CA ARG A 24 9.16 3.70 -2.77
C ARG A 24 10.57 3.14 -2.65
N ASP A 25 11.20 3.32 -1.49
CA ASP A 25 12.53 2.80 -1.24
C ASP A 25 12.53 1.26 -1.19
N ALA A 26 11.62 0.66 -0.43
CA ALA A 26 11.50 -0.79 -0.29
C ALA A 26 11.18 -1.47 -1.64
N VAL A 27 10.16 -0.99 -2.36
CA VAL A 27 9.80 -1.52 -3.70
C VAL A 27 10.91 -1.30 -4.71
N GLY A 28 11.59 -0.13 -4.65
CA GLY A 28 12.73 0.16 -5.54
C GLY A 28 13.95 -0.71 -5.30
N GLY A 29 14.03 -1.37 -4.14
CA GLY A 29 15.07 -2.34 -3.80
C GLY A 29 14.68 -3.81 -4.06
N ASP A 30 13.40 -4.09 -4.38
CA ASP A 30 12.86 -5.44 -4.59
C ASP A 30 12.32 -5.58 -6.04
N PRO A 31 13.10 -6.19 -6.96
CA PRO A 31 12.70 -6.36 -8.36
C PRO A 31 11.47 -7.24 -8.54
N ASP A 32 11.27 -8.26 -7.73
CA ASP A 32 10.17 -9.21 -7.87
C ASP A 32 8.85 -8.54 -7.45
N THR A 33 8.83 -7.87 -6.30
CA THR A 33 7.67 -7.07 -5.86
C THR A 33 7.36 -5.93 -6.83
N ALA A 34 8.38 -5.24 -7.35
CA ALA A 34 8.20 -4.19 -8.36
C ALA A 34 7.52 -4.73 -9.63
N TYR A 35 7.95 -5.89 -10.13
CA TYR A 35 7.34 -6.56 -11.29
C TYR A 35 5.87 -6.92 -11.01
N LEU A 36 5.58 -7.57 -9.88
CA LEU A 36 4.23 -7.96 -9.49
C LEU A 36 3.30 -6.73 -9.37
N ALA A 37 3.77 -5.65 -8.77
CA ALA A 37 3.01 -4.41 -8.61
C ALA A 37 2.62 -3.79 -9.97
N VAL A 38 3.53 -3.77 -10.94
CA VAL A 38 3.22 -3.28 -12.30
C VAL A 38 2.27 -4.21 -13.02
N LEU A 39 2.46 -5.53 -12.91
CA LEU A 39 1.56 -6.52 -13.51
C LEU A 39 0.14 -6.38 -12.96
N HIS A 40 -0.03 -6.26 -11.64
CA HIS A 40 -1.32 -6.00 -11.00
C HIS A 40 -1.99 -4.74 -11.55
N ALA A 41 -1.28 -3.62 -11.61
CA ALA A 41 -1.83 -2.37 -12.10
C ALA A 41 -2.20 -2.43 -13.61
N LEU A 42 -1.44 -3.16 -14.43
CA LEU A 42 -1.75 -3.39 -15.83
C LEU A 42 -2.99 -4.28 -16.00
N ALA A 43 -3.10 -5.37 -15.22
CA ALA A 43 -4.26 -6.25 -15.22
C ALA A 43 -5.54 -5.50 -14.82
N LEU A 44 -5.48 -4.69 -13.75
CA LEU A 44 -6.59 -3.83 -13.36
C LEU A 44 -7.04 -2.91 -14.49
N LYS A 45 -6.12 -2.25 -15.19
CA LYS A 45 -6.46 -1.35 -16.31
C LYS A 45 -7.03 -2.08 -17.51
N THR A 46 -6.62 -3.34 -17.73
CA THR A 46 -7.07 -4.15 -18.87
C THR A 46 -8.45 -4.74 -18.64
N PHE A 47 -8.69 -5.32 -17.48
CA PHE A 47 -9.88 -6.11 -17.18
C PHE A 47 -10.92 -5.35 -16.35
N TYR A 48 -10.49 -4.38 -15.54
CA TYR A 48 -11.31 -3.62 -14.60
C TYR A 48 -11.20 -2.12 -14.87
N ARG A 49 -11.70 -1.67 -16.02
CA ARG A 49 -11.48 -0.33 -16.62
C ARG A 49 -11.72 0.86 -15.68
N PHE A 50 -12.59 0.72 -14.70
CA PHE A 50 -12.94 1.78 -13.75
C PHE A 50 -12.38 1.57 -12.34
N SER A 51 -11.59 0.53 -12.14
CA SER A 51 -10.98 0.26 -10.84
C SER A 51 -9.86 1.26 -10.54
N THR A 52 -9.87 1.77 -9.31
CA THR A 52 -8.81 2.62 -8.72
C THR A 52 -7.98 1.85 -7.69
N ALA A 53 -8.14 0.52 -7.63
CA ALA A 53 -7.52 -0.37 -6.64
C ALA A 53 -5.99 -0.52 -6.80
N THR A 54 -5.29 0.55 -7.13
CA THR A 54 -3.82 0.58 -7.21
C THR A 54 -3.27 1.91 -6.74
N CYS A 55 -2.16 1.88 -6.01
CA CYS A 55 -1.40 3.07 -5.64
C CYS A 55 -0.27 3.41 -6.63
N LEU A 56 -0.08 2.62 -7.71
CA LEU A 56 0.88 2.94 -8.75
C LEU A 56 0.31 3.98 -9.72
N GLU A 57 1.10 5.02 -9.95
CA GLU A 57 0.86 6.01 -11.00
C GLU A 57 1.63 5.59 -12.26
N LEU A 58 0.95 4.91 -13.21
CA LEU A 58 1.59 4.39 -14.44
C LEU A 58 1.78 5.48 -15.51
N GLU A 59 1.10 6.59 -15.43
CA GLU A 59 1.60 7.81 -16.04
C GLU A 59 2.73 8.26 -15.14
N VAL A 60 3.96 8.33 -15.64
CA VAL A 60 5.11 8.74 -14.84
C VAL A 60 4.91 10.19 -14.39
N LYS A 61 4.19 10.34 -13.29
CA LYS A 61 3.99 11.62 -12.62
C LYS A 61 5.12 11.79 -11.63
N HIS A 62 5.81 12.89 -11.72
CA HIS A 62 6.81 13.28 -10.73
C HIS A 62 6.10 13.91 -9.51
N SER A 63 5.46 13.05 -8.69
CA SER A 63 4.84 13.52 -7.44
C SER A 63 5.90 13.86 -6.41
N THR A 64 5.83 15.08 -5.88
CA THR A 64 6.68 15.55 -4.77
C THR A 64 5.84 15.72 -3.52
N PHE A 65 6.41 15.43 -2.35
CA PHE A 65 5.71 15.47 -1.06
C PHE A 65 6.26 16.54 -0.10
N GLY A 66 7.21 17.36 -0.55
CA GLY A 66 7.86 18.38 0.30
C GLY A 66 6.92 19.47 0.81
N HIS A 67 5.75 19.65 0.18
CA HIS A 67 4.72 20.58 0.68
C HIS A 67 3.88 19.99 1.83
N GLN A 68 3.81 18.67 1.96
CA GLN A 68 3.03 17.99 2.99
C GLN A 68 3.80 17.89 4.30
N VAL A 69 5.10 17.59 4.21
CA VAL A 69 5.95 17.39 5.39
C VAL A 69 7.25 18.18 5.22
N PRO A 70 7.52 19.16 6.09
CA PRO A 70 8.84 19.79 6.19
C PRO A 70 9.91 18.71 6.42
N ASP A 71 11.08 18.89 5.87
CA ASP A 71 12.26 18.03 6.06
C ASP A 71 12.09 16.56 5.62
N LEU A 72 11.01 16.22 4.87
CA LEU A 72 10.81 14.88 4.35
C LEU A 72 12.01 14.39 3.52
N ASN A 73 12.69 15.27 2.82
CA ASN A 73 13.89 14.96 2.03
C ASN A 73 15.10 14.58 2.89
N GLU A 74 15.08 14.87 4.18
CA GLU A 74 16.14 14.53 5.12
C GLU A 74 15.98 13.12 5.72
N THR A 75 14.88 12.47 5.45
CA THR A 75 14.63 11.09 5.93
C THR A 75 15.61 10.09 5.31
N ALA A 76 15.85 8.98 6.00
CA ALA A 76 16.72 7.90 5.51
C ALA A 76 16.24 7.36 4.15
N SER A 77 14.93 7.11 4.00
CA SER A 77 14.34 6.63 2.75
C SER A 77 14.52 7.63 1.60
N ALA A 78 14.32 8.92 1.84
CA ALA A 78 14.51 9.94 0.81
C ALA A 78 15.98 10.02 0.34
N LYS A 79 16.93 9.95 1.28
CA LYS A 79 18.36 9.90 0.97
C LYS A 79 18.75 8.65 0.17
N ALA A 80 18.26 7.48 0.59
CA ALA A 80 18.51 6.21 -0.11
C ALA A 80 17.96 6.24 -1.54
N ILE A 81 16.76 6.80 -1.74
CA ILE A 81 16.16 7.00 -3.06
C ILE A 81 17.05 7.92 -3.93
N ALA A 82 17.46 9.07 -3.38
CA ALA A 82 18.29 10.05 -4.09
C ALA A 82 19.65 9.47 -4.51
N GLU A 83 20.33 8.74 -3.62
CA GLU A 83 21.59 8.06 -3.89
C GLU A 83 21.44 6.98 -4.97
N ARG A 84 20.37 6.18 -4.91
CA ARG A 84 20.07 5.17 -5.94
C ARG A 84 19.81 5.84 -7.30
N HIS A 85 19.05 6.92 -7.30
CA HIS A 85 18.77 7.69 -8.52
C HIS A 85 20.05 8.28 -9.14
N ALA A 86 20.93 8.86 -8.33
CA ALA A 86 22.20 9.40 -8.80
C ALA A 86 23.10 8.32 -9.43
N ARG A 87 23.22 7.16 -8.78
CA ARG A 87 23.98 6.02 -9.33
C ARG A 87 23.44 5.55 -10.68
N TRP A 88 22.10 5.49 -10.86
CA TRP A 88 21.53 5.16 -12.16
C TRP A 88 21.76 6.27 -13.19
N ALA A 89 21.65 7.55 -12.81
CA ALA A 89 21.91 8.67 -13.71
C ALA A 89 23.36 8.68 -14.27
N GLU A 90 24.33 8.16 -13.52
CA GLU A 90 25.71 8.00 -13.98
C GLU A 90 25.89 6.88 -15.01
N GLN A 91 25.06 5.83 -14.94
CA GLN A 91 25.13 4.67 -15.84
C GLN A 91 24.28 4.83 -17.10
N LEU A 92 23.28 5.70 -17.06
CA LEU A 92 22.41 5.94 -18.19
C LEU A 92 22.97 7.00 -19.15
N PRO A 93 22.68 6.91 -20.46
CA PRO A 93 23.20 7.86 -21.43
C PRO A 93 22.58 9.25 -21.22
N LYS A 94 23.35 10.30 -21.51
CA LYS A 94 22.86 11.68 -21.46
C LYS A 94 21.82 11.96 -22.55
N GLU A 95 21.95 11.30 -23.68
CA GLU A 95 21.05 11.44 -24.82
C GLU A 95 19.94 10.38 -24.75
N PRO A 96 18.66 10.77 -24.64
CA PRO A 96 17.55 9.81 -24.53
C PRO A 96 17.46 8.81 -25.68
N GLY A 97 17.88 9.23 -26.88
CA GLY A 97 17.89 8.37 -28.07
C GLY A 97 18.86 7.16 -27.97
N ALA A 98 19.85 7.22 -27.11
CA ALA A 98 20.78 6.12 -26.85
C ALA A 98 20.29 5.14 -25.77
N LEU A 99 19.21 5.49 -25.05
CA LEU A 99 18.75 4.70 -23.89
C LEU A 99 18.40 3.27 -24.26
N TRP A 100 17.71 3.04 -25.38
CA TRP A 100 17.34 1.69 -25.81
C TRP A 100 18.55 0.77 -25.97
N GLN A 101 19.58 1.23 -26.65
CA GLN A 101 20.81 0.43 -26.86
C GLN A 101 21.55 0.20 -25.55
N THR A 102 21.57 1.16 -24.65
CA THR A 102 22.14 1.02 -23.31
C THR A 102 21.42 -0.08 -22.52
N LEU A 103 20.08 -0.06 -22.51
CA LEU A 103 19.27 -1.07 -21.81
C LEU A 103 19.40 -2.47 -22.43
N VAL A 104 19.56 -2.57 -23.74
CA VAL A 104 19.85 -3.86 -24.42
C VAL A 104 21.20 -4.41 -23.97
N GLY A 105 22.18 -3.53 -23.72
CA GLY A 105 23.52 -3.93 -23.24
C GLY A 105 23.61 -4.30 -21.77
N PHE A 106 22.58 -3.96 -20.95
CA PHE A 106 22.55 -4.35 -19.54
C PHE A 106 22.29 -5.85 -19.38
N ASP A 107 22.88 -6.45 -18.35
CA ASP A 107 22.52 -7.79 -17.89
C ASP A 107 21.08 -7.80 -17.31
N ALA A 108 20.55 -8.99 -17.02
CA ALA A 108 19.20 -9.16 -16.54
C ALA A 108 19.00 -8.49 -15.16
N ASP A 109 19.96 -8.64 -14.27
CA ASP A 109 19.89 -8.11 -12.90
C ASP A 109 19.90 -6.58 -12.91
N SER A 110 20.76 -5.96 -13.71
CA SER A 110 20.82 -4.52 -13.90
C SER A 110 19.50 -3.96 -14.45
N ARG A 111 18.88 -4.66 -15.43
CA ARG A 111 17.56 -4.27 -15.96
C ARG A 111 16.47 -4.38 -14.92
N GLN A 112 16.43 -5.46 -14.13
CA GLN A 112 15.46 -5.64 -13.06
C GLN A 112 15.63 -4.59 -11.96
N ALA A 113 16.86 -4.31 -11.54
CA ALA A 113 17.13 -3.30 -10.52
C ALA A 113 16.74 -1.88 -10.98
N LEU A 114 17.01 -1.52 -12.24
CA LEU A 114 16.55 -0.26 -12.80
C LEU A 114 15.03 -0.21 -12.90
N PHE A 115 14.38 -1.30 -13.34
CA PHE A 115 12.92 -1.42 -13.37
C PHE A 115 12.32 -1.22 -11.98
N ALA A 116 12.84 -1.91 -10.95
CA ALA A 116 12.39 -1.78 -9.59
C ALA A 116 12.52 -0.33 -9.07
N HIS A 117 13.63 0.35 -9.39
CA HIS A 117 13.82 1.76 -9.06
C HIS A 117 12.75 2.66 -9.71
N CYS A 118 12.47 2.47 -10.99
CA CYS A 118 11.45 3.24 -11.71
C CYS A 118 10.05 2.98 -11.15
N VAL A 119 9.72 1.72 -10.85
CA VAL A 119 8.43 1.36 -10.23
C VAL A 119 8.31 1.95 -8.83
N GLY A 120 9.35 1.87 -8.01
CA GLY A 120 9.36 2.46 -6.67
C GLY A 120 9.08 3.97 -6.70
N LEU A 121 9.63 4.69 -7.67
CA LEU A 121 9.35 6.13 -7.85
C LEU A 121 7.90 6.44 -8.26
N SER A 122 7.17 5.47 -8.82
CA SER A 122 5.76 5.64 -9.21
C SER A 122 4.77 5.38 -8.07
N VAL A 123 5.23 4.87 -6.92
CA VAL A 123 4.37 4.62 -5.76
C VAL A 123 3.89 5.94 -5.18
N ASN A 124 2.58 6.08 -5.02
CA ASN A 124 1.94 7.20 -4.34
C ASN A 124 0.79 6.68 -3.46
N ALA A 125 1.08 6.51 -2.18
CA ALA A 125 0.15 6.08 -1.14
C ALA A 125 -0.27 7.24 -0.21
N LEU A 126 -0.21 8.48 -0.73
CA LEU A 126 -0.63 9.64 0.03
C LEU A 126 -2.14 9.60 0.28
N HIS A 127 -2.55 9.79 1.55
CA HIS A 127 -3.94 9.90 1.91
C HIS A 127 -4.57 11.14 1.25
N GLN A 128 -5.70 10.94 0.59
CA GLN A 128 -6.51 11.99 -0.04
C GLN A 128 -7.98 11.72 0.29
N SER A 129 -8.71 12.73 0.76
CA SER A 129 -10.09 12.61 1.26
C SER A 129 -11.09 12.00 0.25
N TRP A 130 -10.80 12.11 -1.04
CA TRP A 130 -11.64 11.65 -2.14
C TRP A 130 -11.26 10.27 -2.72
N ASN A 131 -10.19 9.63 -2.23
CA ASN A 131 -9.71 8.35 -2.76
C ASN A 131 -9.07 7.50 -1.64
N GLN A 132 -9.88 7.00 -0.69
CA GLN A 132 -9.36 6.43 0.55
C GLN A 132 -9.26 4.90 0.57
N GLY A 133 -10.19 4.16 -0.02
CA GLY A 133 -10.32 2.73 0.25
C GLY A 133 -9.29 1.86 -0.47
N GLU A 134 -9.51 1.61 -1.75
CA GLU A 134 -8.77 0.62 -2.54
C GLU A 134 -7.28 0.96 -2.71
N ARG A 135 -6.95 2.25 -2.88
CA ARG A 135 -5.55 2.69 -3.01
C ARG A 135 -4.74 2.42 -1.74
N MET A 136 -5.34 2.66 -0.57
CA MET A 136 -4.67 2.42 0.70
C MET A 136 -4.55 0.93 0.99
N ALA A 137 -5.57 0.13 0.68
CA ALA A 137 -5.51 -1.33 0.77
C ALA A 137 -4.38 -1.91 -0.12
N HIS A 138 -4.20 -1.38 -1.34
CA HIS A 138 -3.08 -1.77 -2.19
C HIS A 138 -1.72 -1.32 -1.60
N ALA A 139 -1.64 -0.15 -0.98
CA ALA A 139 -0.43 0.28 -0.29
C ALA A 139 -0.08 -0.64 0.89
N ASP A 140 -1.09 -1.14 1.61
CA ASP A 140 -0.92 -2.12 2.68
C ASP A 140 -0.42 -3.47 2.14
N ALA A 141 -0.96 -3.93 1.00
CA ALA A 141 -0.48 -5.13 0.34
C ALA A 141 0.99 -5.01 -0.11
N LEU A 142 1.39 -3.85 -0.67
CA LEU A 142 2.79 -3.58 -1.01
C LEU A 142 3.68 -3.54 0.23
N ALA A 143 3.23 -2.88 1.32
CA ALA A 143 3.97 -2.82 2.57
C ALA A 143 4.26 -4.21 3.13
N ARG A 144 3.28 -5.13 3.10
CA ARG A 144 3.49 -6.54 3.47
C ARG A 144 4.46 -7.26 2.55
N ALA A 145 4.30 -7.10 1.23
CA ALA A 145 5.15 -7.79 0.25
C ALA A 145 6.65 -7.44 0.35
N VAL A 146 6.98 -6.28 0.92
CA VAL A 146 8.37 -5.83 1.12
C VAL A 146 8.76 -5.81 2.60
N ASP A 147 7.97 -6.40 3.49
CA ASP A 147 8.18 -6.39 4.95
C ASP A 147 8.51 -4.99 5.49
N LEU A 148 7.69 -4.00 5.10
CA LEU A 148 7.95 -2.60 5.44
C LEU A 148 7.94 -2.38 6.95
N ASP A 149 9.09 -2.02 7.50
CA ASP A 149 9.25 -1.58 8.88
C ASP A 149 9.51 -0.06 8.94
N MET A 150 8.51 0.70 9.39
CA MET A 150 8.62 2.15 9.51
C MET A 150 9.55 2.60 10.63
N VAL A 151 9.81 1.76 11.65
CA VAL A 151 10.80 2.05 12.69
C VAL A 151 12.21 1.90 12.11
N ALA A 152 12.46 0.81 11.37
CA ALA A 152 13.71 0.60 10.66
C ALA A 152 13.94 1.68 9.58
N ALA A 153 12.88 2.19 8.95
CA ALA A 153 12.93 3.34 8.04
C ALA A 153 13.21 4.67 8.76
N GLY A 154 13.34 4.67 10.09
CA GLY A 154 13.76 5.81 10.89
C GLY A 154 12.63 6.73 11.37
N TRP A 155 11.36 6.33 11.25
CA TRP A 155 10.26 7.14 11.77
C TRP A 155 10.10 6.97 13.28
N THR A 156 9.91 8.06 14.01
CA THR A 156 9.68 8.08 15.47
C THR A 156 8.58 9.07 15.84
N PRO A 157 7.77 8.77 16.88
CA PRO A 157 6.74 9.67 17.39
C PRO A 157 7.37 10.81 18.20
N THR A 158 7.42 12.01 17.63
CA THR A 158 7.86 13.22 18.34
C THR A 158 6.70 14.17 18.59
N ALA A 159 6.93 15.20 19.39
CA ALA A 159 5.96 16.29 19.57
C ALA A 159 5.67 17.00 18.22
N GLU A 160 6.65 17.08 17.32
CA GLU A 160 6.49 17.73 16.01
C GLU A 160 5.83 16.82 14.97
N THR A 161 6.19 15.53 14.93
CA THR A 161 5.70 14.60 13.90
C THR A 161 4.29 14.10 14.19
N TYR A 162 3.93 13.87 15.48
CA TYR A 162 2.65 13.27 15.85
C TYR A 162 2.08 13.81 17.16
N LEU A 163 2.78 13.67 18.29
CA LEU A 163 2.22 13.80 19.64
C LEU A 163 1.65 15.21 19.93
N GLY A 164 2.28 16.27 19.44
CA GLY A 164 1.78 17.64 19.59
C GLY A 164 0.57 17.96 18.71
N ARG A 165 0.27 17.11 17.72
CA ARG A 165 -0.74 17.35 16.67
C ARG A 165 -2.06 16.61 16.90
N VAL A 166 -2.06 15.65 17.84
CA VAL A 166 -3.24 14.84 18.20
C VAL A 166 -3.87 15.35 19.52
N THR A 167 -5.02 14.79 19.89
CA THR A 167 -5.70 15.09 21.17
C THR A 167 -4.95 14.45 22.34
N LYS A 168 -5.18 14.94 23.57
CA LYS A 168 -4.63 14.33 24.79
C LYS A 168 -5.00 12.84 24.90
N ALA A 169 -6.22 12.48 24.57
CA ALA A 169 -6.68 11.09 24.58
C ALA A 169 -5.82 10.20 23.68
N ARG A 170 -5.49 10.66 22.47
CA ARG A 170 -4.60 9.94 21.55
C ARG A 170 -3.15 9.88 22.03
N ILE A 171 -2.65 10.90 22.73
CA ILE A 171 -1.31 10.83 23.36
C ILE A 171 -1.28 9.74 24.44
N LEU A 172 -2.31 9.71 25.28
CA LEU A 172 -2.40 8.69 26.35
C LEU A 172 -2.57 7.28 25.77
N GLU A 173 -3.36 7.12 24.72
CA GLU A 173 -3.50 5.86 23.99
C GLU A 173 -2.13 5.39 23.45
N ALA A 174 -1.38 6.26 22.78
CA ALA A 174 -0.06 5.94 22.26
C ALA A 174 0.91 5.48 23.37
N VAL A 175 0.91 6.16 24.51
CA VAL A 175 1.75 5.75 25.65
C VAL A 175 1.24 4.46 26.27
N ARG A 176 -0.07 4.25 26.36
CA ARG A 176 -0.66 3.01 26.86
C ARG A 176 -0.28 1.81 25.99
N GLU A 177 -0.36 1.94 24.69
CA GLU A 177 0.06 0.89 23.75
C GLU A 177 1.57 0.63 23.79
N GLY A 178 2.38 1.68 23.81
CA GLY A 178 3.84 1.57 23.70
C GLY A 178 4.56 1.25 25.01
N LYS A 179 4.00 1.58 26.18
CA LYS A 179 4.65 1.45 27.49
C LYS A 179 3.75 0.89 28.59
N GLY A 180 2.44 0.88 28.39
CA GLY A 180 1.50 0.37 29.36
C GLY A 180 0.68 1.44 30.09
N GLU A 181 -0.33 0.98 30.82
CA GLU A 181 -1.32 1.84 31.49
C GLU A 181 -0.69 2.73 32.59
N ARG A 182 0.28 2.18 33.32
CA ARG A 182 0.94 2.90 34.41
C ARG A 182 1.62 4.19 33.93
N GLU A 183 2.35 4.10 32.86
CA GLU A 183 3.07 5.22 32.24
C GLU A 183 2.11 6.26 31.68
N ALA A 184 0.99 5.83 31.10
CA ALA A 184 -0.06 6.71 30.61
C ALA A 184 -0.71 7.51 31.77
N GLN A 185 -1.00 6.88 32.91
CA GLN A 185 -1.54 7.55 34.10
C GLN A 185 -0.59 8.61 34.68
N LEU A 186 0.72 8.39 34.61
CA LEU A 186 1.70 9.35 35.12
C LEU A 186 1.66 10.70 34.42
N ILE A 187 1.24 10.73 33.15
CA ILE A 187 1.22 11.96 32.33
C ILE A 187 -0.18 12.54 32.14
N GLU A 188 -1.25 11.86 32.58
CA GLU A 188 -2.64 12.25 32.33
C GLU A 188 -2.95 13.66 32.82
N HIS A 189 -2.40 14.06 33.96
CA HIS A 189 -2.62 15.37 34.60
C HIS A 189 -1.91 16.52 33.88
N LEU A 190 -0.98 16.25 32.96
CA LEU A 190 -0.19 17.26 32.27
C LEU A 190 -1.03 18.07 31.27
N LYS A 191 -0.60 19.30 30.98
CA LYS A 191 -1.12 20.07 29.85
C LYS A 191 -0.65 19.43 28.54
N LYS A 192 -1.41 19.62 27.44
CA LYS A 192 -1.16 18.98 26.15
C LYS A 192 0.30 19.08 25.67
N GLY A 193 0.91 20.28 25.75
CA GLY A 193 2.28 20.49 25.30
C GLY A 193 3.34 19.73 26.13
N ASP A 194 3.14 19.73 27.46
CA ASP A 194 4.05 19.00 28.38
C ASP A 194 3.82 17.49 28.28
N MET A 195 2.55 17.06 28.11
CA MET A 195 2.18 15.68 27.86
C MET A 195 2.83 15.14 26.59
N ALA A 196 2.82 15.91 25.49
CA ALA A 196 3.42 15.51 24.23
C ALA A 196 4.95 15.29 24.36
N LYS A 197 5.64 16.20 25.05
CA LYS A 197 7.08 16.09 25.29
C LYS A 197 7.44 14.89 26.18
N GLU A 198 6.64 14.66 27.22
CA GLU A 198 6.89 13.53 28.10
C GLU A 198 6.55 12.20 27.42
N ALA A 199 5.47 12.16 26.61
CA ALA A 199 5.14 11.01 25.80
C ALA A 199 6.24 10.69 24.78
N GLU A 200 6.84 11.70 24.14
CA GLU A 200 7.99 11.53 23.26
C GLU A 200 9.16 10.86 23.97
N ARG A 201 9.48 11.32 25.16
CA ARG A 201 10.52 10.72 26.00
C ARG A 201 10.21 9.27 26.37
N LEU A 202 8.96 8.98 26.74
CA LEU A 202 8.53 7.64 27.11
C LEU A 202 8.54 6.68 25.92
N LEU A 203 8.11 7.14 24.75
CA LEU A 203 8.01 6.33 23.52
C LEU A 203 9.36 6.18 22.80
N ALA A 204 10.40 6.91 23.22
CA ALA A 204 11.73 6.77 22.63
C ALA A 204 12.19 5.31 22.70
N GLY A 205 12.51 4.72 21.55
CA GLY A 205 12.95 3.33 21.43
C GLY A 205 11.89 2.26 21.73
N ALA A 206 10.61 2.63 21.87
CA ALA A 206 9.53 1.67 22.08
C ALA A 206 9.07 0.98 20.79
N GLY A 207 9.44 1.51 19.62
CA GLY A 207 8.97 1.00 18.34
C GLY A 207 7.47 1.25 18.07
N TRP A 208 6.82 2.10 18.86
CA TRP A 208 5.41 2.40 18.66
C TRP A 208 5.18 3.24 17.39
N LEU A 209 4.15 2.86 16.65
CA LEU A 209 3.71 3.53 15.42
C LEU A 209 2.22 3.89 15.52
N PRO A 210 1.79 5.02 14.95
CA PRO A 210 0.37 5.30 14.75
C PRO A 210 -0.21 4.36 13.69
N GLU A 211 -1.50 4.09 13.77
CA GLU A 211 -2.24 3.18 12.89
C GLU A 211 -1.88 3.32 11.38
N PRO A 212 -1.79 4.52 10.77
CA PRO A 212 -1.47 4.64 9.34
C PRO A 212 -0.07 4.20 8.94
N LEU A 213 0.83 3.96 9.89
CA LEU A 213 2.21 3.53 9.64
C LEU A 213 2.45 2.07 10.01
N ARG A 214 1.45 1.39 10.60
CA ARG A 214 1.54 -0.04 10.91
C ARG A 214 1.33 -0.85 9.64
N THR A 215 2.09 -1.90 9.49
CA THR A 215 1.81 -2.95 8.51
C THR A 215 0.96 -3.99 9.22
N ALA A 216 -0.24 -4.28 8.70
CA ALA A 216 -1.14 -5.27 9.30
C ALA A 216 -0.51 -6.67 9.15
N ASP A 217 -0.46 -7.42 10.25
CA ASP A 217 -0.04 -8.82 10.23
C ASP A 217 -1.07 -9.68 9.50
N ASP A 218 -0.63 -10.75 8.83
CA ASP A 218 -1.52 -11.67 8.11
C ASP A 218 -2.60 -12.29 9.01
N GLN A 219 -2.35 -12.43 10.31
CA GLN A 219 -3.32 -12.94 11.27
C GLN A 219 -4.55 -12.02 11.44
N THR A 220 -4.37 -10.71 11.37
CA THR A 220 -5.51 -9.76 11.44
C THR A 220 -6.38 -9.77 10.18
N LEU A 221 -5.83 -10.23 9.05
CA LEU A 221 -6.59 -10.40 7.81
C LEU A 221 -7.39 -11.69 7.80
N ILE A 222 -6.84 -12.79 8.33
CA ILE A 222 -7.53 -14.07 8.45
C ILE A 222 -8.75 -13.90 9.37
N GLU A 223 -8.61 -13.18 10.49
CA GLU A 223 -9.74 -12.87 11.38
C GLU A 223 -10.78 -11.94 10.74
N ALA A 224 -10.37 -11.05 9.82
CA ALA A 224 -11.28 -10.18 9.07
C ALA A 224 -11.97 -10.93 7.92
N GLU A 225 -11.30 -11.89 7.27
CA GLU A 225 -11.89 -12.76 6.25
C GLU A 225 -12.82 -13.81 6.85
N GLU A 226 -12.53 -14.35 8.05
CA GLU A 226 -13.44 -15.27 8.76
C GLU A 226 -14.73 -14.58 9.25
N THR A 227 -14.72 -13.26 9.40
CA THR A 227 -15.93 -12.48 9.75
C THR A 227 -16.69 -11.94 8.54
N ALA A 228 -16.12 -12.01 7.33
CA ALA A 228 -16.81 -11.74 6.08
C ALA A 228 -17.58 -13.00 5.65
N GLU A 229 -18.91 -12.90 5.47
CA GLU A 229 -19.67 -13.99 4.90
C GLU A 229 -19.07 -14.42 3.55
N PRO A 230 -18.86 -15.72 3.31
CA PRO A 230 -18.24 -16.17 2.07
C PRO A 230 -19.11 -15.77 0.88
N GLU A 231 -18.61 -14.87 0.04
CA GLU A 231 -19.21 -14.66 -1.27
C GLU A 231 -19.19 -16.00 -2.03
N ALA A 232 -20.37 -16.46 -2.44
CA ALA A 232 -20.53 -17.70 -3.17
C ALA A 232 -19.62 -17.69 -4.42
N LEU A 233 -18.85 -18.76 -4.60
CA LEU A 233 -18.02 -18.96 -5.79
C LEU A 233 -18.86 -18.74 -7.06
N PRO A 234 -18.31 -18.07 -8.08
CA PRO A 234 -19.01 -17.91 -9.35
C PRO A 234 -19.46 -19.26 -9.92
N ALA A 235 -20.69 -19.32 -10.42
CA ALA A 235 -21.35 -20.55 -10.87
C ALA A 235 -20.59 -21.36 -11.93
N PHE A 236 -19.61 -20.77 -12.61
CA PHE A 236 -18.78 -21.45 -13.61
C PHE A 236 -17.62 -22.28 -13.00
N LEU A 237 -17.40 -22.19 -11.67
CA LEU A 237 -16.43 -23.00 -10.95
C LEU A 237 -17.05 -24.15 -10.16
N THR A 238 -18.39 -24.26 -10.21
CA THR A 238 -19.15 -25.39 -9.64
C THR A 238 -19.65 -26.27 -10.78
N ASP A 239 -18.74 -26.80 -11.60
CA ASP A 239 -19.06 -27.85 -12.55
C ASP A 239 -18.98 -29.16 -11.80
N ASP A 240 -20.11 -29.60 -11.22
CA ASP A 240 -20.29 -30.93 -10.76
C ASP A 240 -20.57 -31.80 -12.00
N GLU A 241 -19.54 -32.50 -12.46
CA GLU A 241 -19.69 -33.73 -13.20
C GLU A 241 -20.37 -34.73 -12.27
N ASP A 242 -21.65 -34.97 -12.51
CA ASP A 242 -22.29 -36.31 -12.28
C ASP A 242 -23.73 -36.20 -12.74
N GLU A 243 -24.08 -36.87 -13.82
CA GLU A 243 -25.13 -37.87 -13.84
C GLU A 243 -25.21 -38.58 -15.18
N ASP A 244 -24.62 -39.75 -15.13
CA ASP A 244 -24.98 -40.88 -15.95
C ASP A 244 -26.41 -41.34 -15.67
N ALA A 245 -26.98 -41.91 -16.71
CA ALA A 245 -27.94 -42.98 -16.76
C ALA A 245 -29.35 -42.69 -17.29
N ALA A 246 -29.47 -43.12 -18.52
CA ALA A 246 -30.50 -44.08 -18.98
C ALA A 246 -32.00 -43.71 -18.84
N ASP A 247 -32.66 -43.49 -19.95
CA ASP A 247 -33.67 -44.43 -20.44
C ASP A 247 -34.17 -44.02 -21.86
N GLU A 248 -33.97 -44.89 -22.83
CA GLU A 248 -34.78 -45.02 -24.02
C GLU A 248 -35.92 -46.02 -23.67
N PRO A 249 -37.01 -46.21 -24.46
CA PRO A 249 -37.29 -45.83 -25.82
C PRO A 249 -38.77 -45.40 -26.08
N ASP A 250 -39.15 -44.90 -27.20
CA ASP A 250 -39.99 -45.57 -28.21
C ASP A 250 -40.59 -44.64 -29.28
N ALA A 251 -40.56 -45.17 -30.47
CA ALA A 251 -41.05 -44.82 -31.78
C ALA A 251 -42.28 -43.93 -31.91
N ALA A 252 -42.23 -43.03 -32.93
CA ALA A 252 -43.13 -43.05 -34.09
C ALA A 252 -42.90 -41.81 -35.01
N GLU A 253 -42.43 -42.08 -36.22
CA GLU A 253 -42.66 -41.25 -37.42
C GLU A 253 -44.11 -41.43 -37.93
N PRO A 254 -44.63 -40.77 -38.99
CA PRO A 254 -44.09 -39.68 -39.78
C PRO A 254 -45.13 -38.59 -40.15
N GLY A 255 -44.69 -37.52 -40.81
CA GLY A 255 -45.66 -36.60 -41.47
C GLY A 255 -45.02 -35.44 -42.24
N PHE A 256 -44.75 -35.72 -43.48
CA PHE A 256 -44.50 -34.72 -44.56
C PHE A 256 -45.43 -33.51 -44.53
N HIS A 257 -44.93 -32.35 -44.79
CA HIS A 257 -45.39 -31.49 -45.92
C HIS A 257 -44.43 -30.27 -46.13
N ALA A 258 -43.88 -30.26 -47.32
CA ALA A 258 -43.31 -29.09 -47.97
C ALA A 258 -44.41 -28.13 -48.44
N VAL A 259 -44.11 -26.85 -48.56
CA VAL A 259 -44.44 -25.87 -49.64
C VAL A 259 -43.70 -24.58 -49.24
N ALA A 260 -42.72 -24.14 -49.91
CA ALA A 260 -42.46 -23.29 -51.02
C ALA A 260 -43.02 -21.83 -50.92
N ALA A 261 -42.03 -20.91 -51.09
CA ALA A 261 -42.06 -19.62 -51.82
C ALA A 261 -43.01 -18.48 -51.33
N GLU A 262 -42.48 -17.37 -50.91
CA GLU A 262 -42.15 -16.15 -51.75
C GLU A 262 -41.22 -15.25 -50.95
#